data_4563ead4747f3fa81706d466d0628d0a
#
_entry.id   4563ead4747f3fa81706d466d0628d0a
#
_cell.length_a   1.000
_cell.length_b   1.000
_cell.length_c   1.000
_cell.angle_alpha   90.00
_cell.angle_beta   90.00
_cell.angle_gamma   90.00
#
_symmetry.space_group_name_H-M   'P 1'
#
loop_
_entity.id
_entity.type
_entity.pdbx_description
1 polymer ?
#
loop_
_entity_poly.entity_id
_entity_poly.type
_entity_poly.pdbx_seq_one_letter_code
_entity_poly.pdbx_strand_id
1 'polypeptide(L)'
;MAAGITTRVEAPAKDLDRNHLPLSREAACRLIRCPDEQLPELLAVAVAAKERFKPGVITYSRKVFISLTNLCRDYCGYCIFRRDPDQPGAHTMTPEEVLELARAGEKMGCTEALFSLGDKPERAFPEMRETLRRLGYNSTLHYLEAMCELVLRETTLLPHPNPGLLSAEWIARLAAVSPSMGLMLETTNASLFAAGAAHDNAPDKVPSKRLRTIEDAGKQKVPFTTGLLIGIGETSEDRVDSLLAIRDLHQRYGHVQEVIIQNFRVKPEIPMYDWPEPTQGEMLRTIAVARLLMPEVNLQAPPNLSAPNYEDLLDAGINDWGGVSPFTPDFINPERPWPHLDELQRRTESKGLILRQRLPVYPEFLPAVTSRPGLLADRVHAAADSQCYARRTA
;
A
#
# COMPACT_ATOMS: atom_id res chain seq x y z
N MET A 1 -50.21 -14.05 25.87
CA MET A 1 -49.60 -14.77 24.76
C MET A 1 -48.86 -13.74 23.88
N ALA A 2 -47.57 -13.58 24.09
CA ALA A 2 -46.74 -12.69 23.33
C ALA A 2 -46.07 -13.53 22.22
N ALA A 3 -46.44 -13.28 20.98
CA ALA A 3 -45.81 -13.89 19.82
C ALA A 3 -44.38 -13.36 19.65
N GLY A 4 -43.39 -14.22 19.89
CA GLY A 4 -42.00 -13.92 19.58
C GLY A 4 -41.83 -13.80 18.06
N ILE A 5 -41.50 -12.62 17.60
CA ILE A 5 -41.00 -12.40 16.25
C ILE A 5 -39.56 -12.90 16.25
N THR A 6 -39.35 -14.15 15.84
CA THR A 6 -38.05 -14.68 15.46
C THR A 6 -37.71 -14.07 14.08
N THR A 7 -37.02 -12.96 14.05
CA THR A 7 -36.36 -12.50 12.83
C THR A 7 -35.31 -13.56 12.46
N ARG A 8 -35.62 -14.40 11.46
CA ARG A 8 -34.62 -15.21 10.77
C ARG A 8 -33.61 -14.23 10.17
N VAL A 9 -32.44 -14.15 10.77
CA VAL A 9 -31.28 -13.56 10.13
C VAL A 9 -30.90 -14.50 8.99
N GLU A 10 -31.34 -14.18 7.78
CA GLU A 10 -30.91 -14.89 6.58
C GLU A 10 -29.39 -14.82 6.48
N ALA A 11 -28.74 -15.95 6.28
CA ALA A 11 -27.29 -16.06 6.22
C ALA A 11 -26.77 -15.27 4.98
N PRO A 12 -26.08 -14.13 5.17
CA PRO A 12 -25.77 -13.21 4.07
C PRO A 12 -24.82 -13.80 3.03
N ALA A 13 -24.08 -14.87 3.35
CA ALA A 13 -23.12 -15.48 2.43
C ALA A 13 -23.73 -16.56 1.51
N LYS A 14 -24.88 -17.14 1.86
CA LYS A 14 -25.54 -18.18 1.02
C LYS A 14 -26.20 -17.61 -0.25
N ASP A 15 -26.55 -16.33 -0.23
CA ASP A 15 -27.18 -15.63 -1.34
C ASP A 15 -26.18 -14.92 -2.26
N LEU A 16 -24.87 -15.05 -2.00
CA LEU A 16 -23.84 -14.57 -2.93
C LEU A 16 -23.76 -15.54 -4.11
N ASP A 17 -24.62 -15.27 -5.10
CA ASP A 17 -24.46 -15.88 -6.42
C ASP A 17 -23.07 -15.49 -6.94
N ARG A 18 -22.20 -16.51 -7.08
CA ARG A 18 -20.82 -16.37 -7.60
C ARG A 18 -20.75 -15.67 -8.95
N ASN A 19 -21.90 -15.44 -9.60
CA ASN A 19 -22.05 -14.77 -10.89
C ASN A 19 -22.34 -13.26 -10.76
N HIS A 20 -22.59 -12.72 -9.57
CA HIS A 20 -22.91 -11.30 -9.34
C HIS A 20 -21.78 -10.51 -8.68
N LEU A 21 -20.54 -10.72 -9.11
CA LEU A 21 -19.44 -9.83 -8.78
C LEU A 21 -19.29 -8.72 -9.83
N PRO A 22 -18.91 -7.49 -9.44
CA PRO A 22 -18.60 -7.02 -8.11
C PRO A 22 -19.84 -6.70 -7.25
N LEU A 23 -19.67 -6.72 -5.92
CA LEU A 23 -20.74 -6.49 -4.95
C LEU A 23 -21.35 -5.08 -5.03
N SER A 24 -22.64 -4.95 -4.68
CA SER A 24 -23.24 -3.64 -4.36
C SER A 24 -22.73 -3.11 -3.00
N ARG A 25 -22.90 -1.79 -2.79
CA ARG A 25 -22.56 -1.16 -1.49
C ARG A 25 -23.31 -1.81 -0.32
N GLU A 26 -24.62 -2.04 -0.49
CA GLU A 26 -25.47 -2.61 0.56
C GLU A 26 -25.03 -4.03 0.93
N ALA A 27 -24.70 -4.85 -0.06
CA ALA A 27 -24.18 -6.19 0.15
C ALA A 27 -22.82 -6.14 0.86
N ALA A 28 -21.90 -5.28 0.44
CA ALA A 28 -20.60 -5.10 1.06
C ALA A 28 -20.71 -4.64 2.53
N CYS A 29 -21.62 -3.68 2.83
CA CYS A 29 -21.88 -3.23 4.19
C CYS A 29 -22.51 -4.32 5.09
N ARG A 30 -23.30 -5.22 4.55
CA ARG A 30 -23.80 -6.39 5.31
C ARG A 30 -22.67 -7.37 5.63
N LEU A 31 -21.84 -7.69 4.62
CA LEU A 31 -20.77 -8.67 4.74
C LEU A 31 -19.64 -8.21 5.67
N ILE A 32 -19.23 -6.94 5.61
CA ILE A 32 -18.16 -6.42 6.48
C ILE A 32 -18.55 -6.44 7.96
N ARG A 33 -19.86 -6.51 8.26
CA ARG A 33 -20.41 -6.60 9.61
C ARG A 33 -20.93 -7.99 9.96
N CYS A 34 -20.67 -9.00 9.14
CA CYS A 34 -21.13 -10.35 9.44
C CYS A 34 -20.58 -10.82 10.80
N PRO A 35 -21.37 -11.54 11.60
CA PRO A 35 -20.90 -12.10 12.86
C PRO A 35 -19.81 -13.13 12.66
N ASP A 36 -19.06 -13.46 13.73
CA ASP A 36 -17.90 -14.35 13.65
C ASP A 36 -18.26 -15.75 13.15
N GLU A 37 -19.46 -16.22 13.45
CA GLU A 37 -19.97 -17.53 12.99
C GLU A 37 -20.14 -17.62 11.46
N GLN A 38 -20.31 -16.47 10.79
CA GLN A 38 -20.45 -16.38 9.32
C GLN A 38 -19.14 -16.04 8.62
N LEU A 39 -18.10 -15.65 9.37
CA LEU A 39 -16.81 -15.29 8.79
C LEU A 39 -16.21 -16.40 7.92
N PRO A 40 -16.21 -17.70 8.32
CA PRO A 40 -15.67 -18.77 7.48
C PRO A 40 -16.35 -18.87 6.10
N GLU A 41 -17.67 -18.64 6.02
CA GLU A 41 -18.39 -18.65 4.74
C GLU A 41 -17.97 -17.46 3.86
N LEU A 42 -17.82 -16.27 4.44
CA LEU A 42 -17.33 -15.08 3.73
C LEU A 42 -15.93 -15.30 3.17
N LEU A 43 -15.02 -15.84 3.98
CA LEU A 43 -13.64 -16.15 3.58
C LEU A 43 -13.61 -17.15 2.43
N ALA A 44 -14.41 -18.21 2.49
CA ALA A 44 -14.48 -19.22 1.43
C ALA A 44 -14.92 -18.62 0.08
N VAL A 45 -15.88 -17.68 0.09
CA VAL A 45 -16.32 -16.99 -1.14
C VAL A 45 -15.22 -16.05 -1.65
N ALA A 46 -14.51 -15.34 -0.77
CA ALA A 46 -13.41 -14.46 -1.14
C ALA A 46 -12.23 -15.23 -1.75
N VAL A 47 -11.85 -16.38 -1.16
CA VAL A 47 -10.83 -17.27 -1.74
C VAL A 47 -11.26 -17.79 -3.10
N ALA A 48 -12.51 -18.21 -3.26
CA ALA A 48 -13.00 -18.68 -4.57
C ALA A 48 -12.94 -17.56 -5.64
N ALA A 49 -13.26 -16.32 -5.27
CA ALA A 49 -13.09 -15.16 -6.15
C ALA A 49 -11.61 -14.93 -6.49
N LYS A 50 -10.73 -14.96 -5.48
CA LYS A 50 -9.26 -14.85 -5.68
C LYS A 50 -8.75 -15.93 -6.64
N GLU A 51 -9.10 -17.20 -6.44
CA GLU A 51 -8.64 -18.30 -7.29
C GLU A 51 -9.13 -18.19 -8.73
N ARG A 52 -10.29 -17.59 -8.96
CA ARG A 52 -10.80 -17.33 -10.32
C ARG A 52 -9.97 -16.31 -11.09
N PHE A 53 -9.47 -15.27 -10.43
CA PHE A 53 -8.79 -14.13 -11.06
C PHE A 53 -7.28 -14.11 -10.85
N LYS A 54 -6.80 -14.66 -9.72
CA LYS A 54 -5.38 -14.67 -9.29
C LYS A 54 -5.01 -16.07 -8.74
N PRO A 55 -5.05 -17.13 -9.59
CA PRO A 55 -4.94 -18.50 -9.13
C PRO A 55 -3.53 -18.86 -8.63
N GLY A 56 -3.46 -19.60 -7.52
CA GLY A 56 -2.31 -20.39 -7.07
C GLY A 56 -1.06 -19.62 -6.68
N VAL A 57 -0.92 -18.34 -7.01
CA VAL A 57 0.31 -17.57 -6.78
C VAL A 57 0.05 -16.43 -5.78
N ILE A 58 0.97 -16.32 -4.83
CA ILE A 58 1.10 -15.16 -3.94
C ILE A 58 2.41 -14.47 -4.26
N THR A 59 2.35 -13.16 -4.41
CA THR A 59 3.53 -12.37 -4.72
C THR A 59 4.06 -11.60 -3.50
N TYR A 60 5.31 -11.17 -3.59
CA TYR A 60 5.95 -10.21 -2.69
C TYR A 60 6.98 -9.41 -3.48
N SER A 61 7.28 -8.19 -3.02
CA SER A 61 8.38 -7.40 -3.55
C SER A 61 9.55 -7.40 -2.57
N ARG A 62 10.73 -7.87 -3.01
CA ARG A 62 11.97 -7.72 -2.24
C ARG A 62 12.52 -6.34 -2.46
N LYS A 63 12.46 -5.49 -1.44
CA LYS A 63 12.75 -4.07 -1.59
C LYS A 63 13.68 -3.51 -0.53
N VAL A 64 14.34 -2.41 -0.87
CA VAL A 64 14.97 -1.52 0.08
C VAL A 64 14.05 -0.32 0.34
N PHE A 65 13.82 0.01 1.61
CA PHE A 65 13.08 1.19 2.00
C PHE A 65 14.04 2.38 2.13
N ILE A 66 13.86 3.39 1.28
CA ILE A 66 14.64 4.62 1.27
C ILE A 66 13.79 5.72 1.89
N SER A 67 14.12 6.08 3.12
CA SER A 67 13.46 7.14 3.88
C SER A 67 14.08 8.49 3.50
N LEU A 68 13.71 9.03 2.33
CA LEU A 68 14.38 10.21 1.75
C LEU A 68 14.40 11.42 2.68
N THR A 69 13.30 11.68 3.38
CA THR A 69 13.23 12.62 4.50
C THR A 69 12.11 12.24 5.45
N ASN A 70 12.34 12.33 6.75
CA ASN A 70 11.32 12.13 7.78
C ASN A 70 10.69 13.45 8.26
N LEU A 71 11.13 14.59 7.74
CA LEU A 71 10.43 15.85 7.95
C LEU A 71 9.12 15.81 7.18
N CYS A 72 8.00 16.11 7.85
CA CYS A 72 6.68 16.06 7.24
C CYS A 72 5.79 17.17 7.79
N ARG A 73 4.99 17.81 6.94
CA ARG A 73 4.04 18.82 7.37
C ARG A 73 2.72 18.26 7.92
N ASP A 74 2.44 16.97 7.69
CA ASP A 74 1.27 16.27 8.23
C ASP A 74 1.57 15.69 9.62
N TYR A 75 0.70 15.98 10.58
CA TYR A 75 0.79 15.48 11.96
C TYR A 75 -0.25 14.36 12.19
N CYS A 76 -0.10 13.25 11.45
CA CYS A 76 -1.01 12.12 11.60
C CYS A 76 -0.87 11.47 12.98
N GLY A 77 -1.99 11.25 13.68
CA GLY A 77 -2.00 10.73 15.05
C GLY A 77 -1.38 9.33 15.23
N TYR A 78 -1.27 8.55 14.16
CA TYR A 78 -0.72 7.20 14.14
C TYR A 78 0.74 7.11 13.68
N CYS A 79 1.38 8.24 13.29
CA CYS A 79 2.67 8.22 12.61
C CYS A 79 3.84 8.42 13.58
N ILE A 80 4.76 7.45 13.66
CA ILE A 80 6.01 7.56 14.40
C ILE A 80 7.17 8.06 13.53
N PHE A 81 7.02 8.01 12.21
CA PHE A 81 8.08 8.33 11.23
C PHE A 81 8.43 9.82 11.21
N ARG A 82 7.40 10.67 11.35
CA ARG A 82 7.51 12.11 11.24
C ARG A 82 8.43 12.72 12.32
N ARG A 83 9.24 13.70 11.91
CA ARG A 83 10.04 14.56 12.81
C ARG A 83 9.88 16.04 12.44
N ASP A 84 10.00 16.91 13.44
CA ASP A 84 10.27 18.33 13.24
C ASP A 84 11.80 18.54 13.06
N PRO A 85 12.25 19.63 12.43
CA PRO A 85 13.68 19.83 12.14
C PRO A 85 14.60 19.85 13.35
N ASP A 86 14.09 20.25 14.52
CA ASP A 86 14.81 20.33 15.78
C ASP A 86 14.74 19.02 16.62
N GLN A 87 13.96 18.06 16.19
CA GLN A 87 13.81 16.79 16.92
C GLN A 87 14.99 15.82 16.65
N PRO A 88 15.39 15.05 17.66
CA PRO A 88 16.37 13.97 17.47
C PRO A 88 15.96 13.01 16.37
N GLY A 89 16.90 12.70 15.47
CA GLY A 89 16.65 11.80 14.33
C GLY A 89 15.97 12.47 13.14
N ALA A 90 15.73 13.79 13.16
CA ALA A 90 15.32 14.54 11.96
C ALA A 90 16.41 14.43 10.89
N HIS A 91 16.05 13.92 9.70
CA HIS A 91 17.03 13.64 8.65
C HIS A 91 16.43 13.79 7.26
N THR A 92 17.26 14.30 6.36
CA THR A 92 17.04 14.26 4.92
C THR A 92 18.30 13.63 4.31
N MET A 93 18.15 12.50 3.65
CA MET A 93 19.28 11.76 3.06
C MET A 93 19.98 12.59 1.99
N THR A 94 21.29 12.48 1.91
CA THR A 94 22.08 13.01 0.79
C THR A 94 22.03 12.04 -0.39
N PRO A 95 22.42 12.47 -1.62
CA PRO A 95 22.50 11.56 -2.77
C PRO A 95 23.43 10.37 -2.54
N GLU A 96 24.54 10.57 -1.79
CA GLU A 96 25.50 9.54 -1.44
C GLU A 96 24.87 8.49 -0.53
N GLU A 97 24.13 8.90 0.51
CA GLU A 97 23.40 8.00 1.43
C GLU A 97 22.33 7.20 0.69
N VAL A 98 21.58 7.85 -0.22
CA VAL A 98 20.57 7.16 -1.07
C VAL A 98 21.24 6.09 -1.93
N LEU A 99 22.37 6.41 -2.56
CA LEU A 99 23.06 5.47 -3.45
C LEU A 99 23.73 4.33 -2.68
N GLU A 100 24.31 4.61 -1.52
CA GLU A 100 24.89 3.59 -0.63
C GLU A 100 23.82 2.58 -0.21
N LEU A 101 22.66 3.07 0.24
CA LEU A 101 21.55 2.23 0.68
C LEU A 101 20.96 1.42 -0.50
N ALA A 102 20.82 2.04 -1.67
CA ALA A 102 20.34 1.37 -2.88
C ALA A 102 21.29 0.23 -3.31
N ARG A 103 22.61 0.49 -3.33
CA ARG A 103 23.62 -0.53 -3.66
C ARG A 103 23.67 -1.67 -2.63
N ALA A 104 23.45 -1.36 -1.35
CA ALA A 104 23.30 -2.40 -0.33
C ALA A 104 22.06 -3.27 -0.61
N GLY A 105 20.93 -2.67 -0.98
CA GLY A 105 19.71 -3.39 -1.37
C GLY A 105 19.94 -4.27 -2.60
N GLU A 106 20.59 -3.74 -3.62
CA GLU A 106 20.96 -4.50 -4.83
C GLU A 106 21.78 -5.74 -4.50
N LYS A 107 22.84 -5.61 -3.69
CA LYS A 107 23.66 -6.74 -3.22
C LYS A 107 22.86 -7.79 -2.43
N MET A 108 21.82 -7.36 -1.77
CA MET A 108 20.88 -8.24 -1.05
C MET A 108 19.78 -8.82 -1.94
N GLY A 109 19.85 -8.64 -3.28
CA GLY A 109 18.87 -9.17 -4.24
C GLY A 109 17.52 -8.44 -4.24
N CYS A 110 17.46 -7.21 -3.73
CA CYS A 110 16.29 -6.36 -3.91
C CYS A 110 16.11 -6.01 -5.40
N THR A 111 14.87 -5.82 -5.81
CA THR A 111 14.50 -5.38 -7.16
C THR A 111 13.80 -4.02 -7.15
N GLU A 112 13.38 -3.57 -5.97
CA GLU A 112 12.64 -2.33 -5.79
C GLU A 112 13.36 -1.42 -4.79
N ALA A 113 13.45 -0.12 -5.14
CA ALA A 113 13.78 0.96 -4.24
C ALA A 113 12.49 1.73 -3.91
N LEU A 114 11.89 1.46 -2.74
CA LEU A 114 10.71 2.18 -2.28
C LEU A 114 11.15 3.49 -1.61
N PHE A 115 10.81 4.61 -2.23
CA PHE A 115 11.00 5.92 -1.62
C PHE A 115 9.79 6.30 -0.77
N SER A 116 9.96 6.29 0.54
CA SER A 116 9.03 6.86 1.51
C SER A 116 9.58 8.19 2.03
N LEU A 117 8.70 9.17 2.24
CA LEU A 117 9.10 10.49 2.71
C LEU A 117 7.93 11.25 3.33
N GLY A 118 8.27 12.27 4.12
CA GLY A 118 7.27 13.22 4.59
C GLY A 118 6.72 14.09 3.47
N ASP A 119 5.43 14.44 3.55
CA ASP A 119 4.75 15.22 2.51
C ASP A 119 5.15 16.70 2.61
N LYS A 120 5.76 17.23 1.56
CA LYS A 120 6.11 18.65 1.29
C LYS A 120 6.62 19.44 2.52
N PRO A 121 7.65 18.93 3.23
CA PRO A 121 8.17 19.60 4.43
C PRO A 121 8.64 21.03 4.16
N GLU A 122 9.09 21.35 2.96
CA GLU A 122 9.50 22.70 2.57
C GLU A 122 8.38 23.75 2.69
N ARG A 123 7.12 23.32 2.72
CA ARG A 123 5.98 24.22 2.93
C ARG A 123 5.77 24.62 4.39
N ALA A 124 6.23 23.76 5.31
CA ALA A 124 6.12 24.01 6.75
C ALA A 124 7.44 24.54 7.34
N PHE A 125 8.60 24.05 6.89
CA PHE A 125 9.89 24.26 7.55
C PHE A 125 10.86 25.06 6.67
N PRO A 126 11.32 26.23 7.17
CA PRO A 126 12.40 27.01 6.52
C PRO A 126 13.71 26.19 6.40
N GLU A 127 14.01 25.36 7.40
CA GLU A 127 15.20 24.51 7.46
C GLU A 127 15.23 23.51 6.28
N MET A 128 14.08 22.96 5.91
CA MET A 128 13.98 22.09 4.74
C MET A 128 14.20 22.83 3.44
N ARG A 129 13.71 24.07 3.32
CA ARG A 129 13.99 24.92 2.14
C ARG A 129 15.48 25.19 2.00
N GLU A 130 16.17 25.47 3.10
CA GLU A 130 17.61 25.69 3.12
C GLU A 130 18.37 24.39 2.76
N THR A 131 17.95 23.25 3.30
CA THR A 131 18.54 21.95 2.97
C THR A 131 18.41 21.63 1.49
N LEU A 132 17.21 21.80 0.91
CA LEU A 132 16.98 21.61 -0.52
C LEU A 132 17.84 22.54 -1.37
N ARG A 133 17.95 23.83 -0.98
CA ARG A 133 18.78 24.79 -1.70
C ARG A 133 20.27 24.42 -1.71
N ARG A 134 20.78 23.90 -0.57
CA ARG A 134 22.18 23.40 -0.47
C ARG A 134 22.40 22.17 -1.35
N LEU A 135 21.38 21.30 -1.48
CA LEU A 135 21.40 20.14 -2.36
C LEU A 135 21.18 20.51 -3.84
N GLY A 136 20.83 21.77 -4.16
CA GLY A 136 20.60 22.24 -5.53
C GLY A 136 19.16 22.06 -6.04
N TYR A 137 18.20 21.85 -5.14
CA TYR A 137 16.79 21.58 -5.50
C TYR A 137 15.83 22.63 -4.95
N ASN A 138 14.69 22.83 -5.63
CA ASN A 138 13.68 23.83 -5.28
C ASN A 138 12.51 23.23 -4.47
N SER A 139 12.36 21.92 -4.45
CA SER A 139 11.30 21.23 -3.70
C SER A 139 11.70 19.78 -3.42
N THR A 140 11.03 19.18 -2.44
CA THR A 140 11.18 17.76 -2.10
C THR A 140 10.86 16.85 -3.30
N LEU A 141 9.88 17.22 -4.14
CA LEU A 141 9.53 16.43 -5.33
C LEU A 141 10.61 16.49 -6.41
N HIS A 142 11.29 17.63 -6.63
CA HIS A 142 12.45 17.70 -7.52
C HIS A 142 13.59 16.83 -7.00
N TYR A 143 13.83 16.87 -5.69
CA TYR A 143 14.85 16.04 -5.08
C TYR A 143 14.53 14.55 -5.21
N LEU A 144 13.28 14.16 -4.97
CA LEU A 144 12.82 12.77 -5.15
C LEU A 144 13.00 12.29 -6.59
N GLU A 145 12.59 13.07 -7.58
CA GLU A 145 12.78 12.75 -9.00
C GLU A 145 14.25 12.49 -9.33
N ALA A 146 15.14 13.37 -8.88
CA ALA A 146 16.58 13.22 -9.10
C ALA A 146 17.14 11.96 -8.41
N MET A 147 16.64 11.61 -7.23
CA MET A 147 17.07 10.40 -6.52
C MET A 147 16.52 9.12 -7.17
N CYS A 148 15.29 9.15 -7.69
CA CYS A 148 14.77 8.05 -8.51
C CYS A 148 15.61 7.86 -9.77
N GLU A 149 15.96 8.93 -10.48
CA GLU A 149 16.83 8.87 -11.64
C GLU A 149 18.23 8.36 -11.31
N LEU A 150 18.81 8.81 -10.18
CA LEU A 150 20.11 8.35 -9.69
C LEU A 150 20.11 6.84 -9.46
N VAL A 151 19.12 6.32 -8.72
CA VAL A 151 18.98 4.89 -8.45
C VAL A 151 18.79 4.10 -9.74
N LEU A 152 17.91 4.55 -10.63
CA LEU A 152 17.65 3.89 -11.91
C LEU A 152 18.88 3.80 -12.79
N ARG A 153 19.75 4.83 -12.77
CA ARG A 153 20.97 4.90 -13.56
C ARG A 153 22.12 4.09 -12.96
N GLU A 154 22.32 4.18 -11.64
CA GLU A 154 23.51 3.67 -10.95
C GLU A 154 23.35 2.27 -10.36
N THR A 155 22.12 1.71 -10.37
CA THR A 155 21.81 0.36 -9.86
C THR A 155 20.86 -0.39 -10.80
N THR A 156 20.58 -1.64 -10.48
CA THR A 156 19.54 -2.44 -11.17
C THR A 156 18.15 -2.31 -10.53
N LEU A 157 18.04 -1.54 -9.43
CA LEU A 157 16.79 -1.34 -8.72
C LEU A 157 15.80 -0.47 -9.52
N LEU A 158 14.54 -0.81 -9.40
CA LEU A 158 13.43 -0.04 -9.96
C LEU A 158 12.82 0.86 -8.87
N PRO A 159 12.81 2.19 -9.04
CA PRO A 159 12.21 3.09 -8.06
C PRO A 159 10.70 2.92 -7.96
N HIS A 160 10.15 3.05 -6.74
CA HIS A 160 8.72 3.17 -6.46
C HIS A 160 8.51 4.35 -5.50
N PRO A 161 8.20 5.57 -6.00
CA PRO A 161 7.99 6.72 -5.14
C PRO A 161 6.60 6.73 -4.50
N ASN A 162 6.55 7.08 -3.20
CA ASN A 162 5.35 7.27 -2.42
C ASN A 162 5.38 8.62 -1.68
N PRO A 163 5.31 9.76 -2.42
CA PRO A 163 5.61 11.09 -1.90
C PRO A 163 4.41 11.86 -1.32
N GLY A 164 3.25 11.24 -1.17
CA GLY A 164 2.03 11.94 -0.82
C GLY A 164 1.34 12.55 -2.04
N LEU A 165 0.70 13.73 -1.87
CA LEU A 165 -0.09 14.37 -2.94
C LEU A 165 0.76 14.81 -4.12
N LEU A 166 0.31 14.46 -5.33
CA LEU A 166 0.94 14.84 -6.60
C LEU A 166 -0.03 15.62 -7.49
N SER A 167 0.51 16.55 -8.28
CA SER A 167 -0.18 17.11 -9.44
C SER A 167 0.00 16.19 -10.66
N ALA A 168 -0.84 16.36 -11.68
CA ALA A 168 -0.72 15.63 -12.94
C ALA A 168 0.67 15.80 -13.59
N GLU A 169 1.27 16.99 -13.48
CA GLU A 169 2.63 17.25 -13.97
C GLU A 169 3.67 16.40 -13.22
N TRP A 170 3.59 16.34 -11.88
CA TRP A 170 4.53 15.54 -11.09
C TRP A 170 4.36 14.03 -11.32
N ILE A 171 3.13 13.58 -11.54
CA ILE A 171 2.87 12.19 -11.94
C ILE A 171 3.57 11.87 -13.26
N ALA A 172 3.46 12.75 -14.27
CA ALA A 172 4.13 12.56 -15.55
C ALA A 172 5.66 12.50 -15.42
N ARG A 173 6.25 13.40 -14.61
CA ARG A 173 7.70 13.45 -14.37
C ARG A 173 8.20 12.20 -13.67
N LEU A 174 7.57 11.81 -12.56
CA LEU A 174 7.97 10.61 -11.83
C LEU A 174 7.75 9.31 -12.62
N ALA A 175 6.74 9.26 -13.49
CA ALA A 175 6.51 8.11 -14.38
C ALA A 175 7.61 7.94 -15.45
N ALA A 176 8.46 8.93 -15.69
CA ALA A 176 9.62 8.80 -16.57
C ALA A 176 10.79 8.05 -15.89
N VAL A 177 10.84 8.04 -14.56
CA VAL A 177 11.93 7.47 -13.75
C VAL A 177 11.49 6.36 -12.80
N SER A 178 10.22 5.96 -12.85
CA SER A 178 9.67 4.88 -12.01
C SER A 178 8.58 4.10 -12.73
N PRO A 179 8.55 2.75 -12.62
CA PRO A 179 7.55 1.93 -13.30
C PRO A 179 6.18 1.97 -12.63
N SER A 180 6.11 2.40 -11.39
CA SER A 180 4.89 2.53 -10.60
C SER A 180 5.10 3.56 -9.49
N MET A 181 4.03 4.04 -8.90
CA MET A 181 4.06 4.93 -7.75
C MET A 181 2.85 4.68 -6.84
N GLY A 182 2.87 5.25 -5.64
CA GLY A 182 1.82 4.99 -4.66
C GLY A 182 1.39 6.21 -3.86
N LEU A 183 0.16 6.12 -3.37
CA LEU A 183 -0.43 7.01 -2.38
C LEU A 183 -1.55 6.26 -1.65
N MET A 184 -1.39 5.99 -0.37
CA MET A 184 -2.47 5.41 0.44
C MET A 184 -3.64 6.40 0.53
N LEU A 185 -4.85 5.97 0.14
CA LEU A 185 -6.07 6.77 0.39
C LEU A 185 -6.31 6.93 1.89
N GLU A 186 -5.97 5.94 2.67
CA GLU A 186 -6.26 5.73 4.10
C GLU A 186 -7.75 5.52 4.35
N THR A 187 -8.57 6.54 4.11
CA THR A 187 -10.02 6.53 4.29
C THR A 187 -10.68 7.67 3.51
N THR A 188 -11.96 7.52 3.22
CA THR A 188 -12.82 8.61 2.72
C THR A 188 -13.53 9.38 3.83
N ASN A 189 -13.39 8.96 5.10
CA ASN A 189 -14.07 9.59 6.22
C ASN A 189 -13.44 10.95 6.57
N ALA A 190 -14.17 12.03 6.26
CA ALA A 190 -13.74 13.39 6.56
C ALA A 190 -13.83 13.75 8.05
N SER A 191 -14.55 12.98 8.90
CA SER A 191 -14.64 13.27 10.33
C SER A 191 -13.31 13.06 11.06
N LEU A 192 -12.35 12.32 10.47
CA LEU A 192 -11.02 12.10 11.03
C LEU A 192 -10.12 13.35 11.03
N PHE A 193 -10.62 14.47 10.52
CA PHE A 193 -9.99 15.81 10.61
C PHE A 193 -10.47 16.62 11.82
N ALA A 194 -11.40 16.10 12.62
CA ALA A 194 -11.81 16.73 13.87
C ALA A 194 -10.64 16.82 14.85
N ALA A 195 -10.70 17.78 15.77
CA ALA A 195 -9.68 17.94 16.82
C ALA A 195 -9.51 16.64 17.62
N GLY A 196 -8.27 16.16 17.75
CA GLY A 196 -7.90 14.92 18.42
C GLY A 196 -8.12 13.64 17.60
N ALA A 197 -8.65 13.74 16.36
CA ALA A 197 -8.79 12.57 15.48
C ALA A 197 -7.49 12.28 14.71
N ALA A 198 -7.44 11.14 14.02
CA ALA A 198 -6.25 10.60 13.38
C ALA A 198 -5.56 11.55 12.37
N HIS A 199 -6.32 12.42 11.70
CA HIS A 199 -5.84 13.37 10.70
C HIS A 199 -5.95 14.84 11.17
N ASP A 200 -6.13 15.07 12.47
CA ASP A 200 -5.99 16.42 13.03
C ASP A 200 -4.62 17.00 12.63
N ASN A 201 -4.59 18.19 12.06
CA ASN A 201 -3.36 18.82 11.55
C ASN A 201 -2.61 18.03 10.44
N ALA A 202 -3.32 17.25 9.62
CA ALA A 202 -2.74 16.55 8.47
C ALA A 202 -3.35 17.04 7.13
N PRO A 203 -2.97 18.23 6.61
CA PRO A 203 -3.63 18.91 5.48
C PRO A 203 -3.56 18.16 4.16
N ASP A 204 -2.63 17.21 3.99
CA ASP A 204 -2.48 16.40 2.79
C ASP A 204 -3.19 15.04 2.88
N LYS A 205 -3.84 14.75 4.03
CA LYS A 205 -4.67 13.55 4.21
C LYS A 205 -6.12 13.74 3.74
N VAL A 206 -6.52 14.94 3.31
CA VAL A 206 -7.89 15.23 2.84
C VAL A 206 -8.29 14.26 1.73
N PRO A 207 -9.38 13.46 1.91
CA PRO A 207 -9.74 12.37 0.99
C PRO A 207 -9.92 12.83 -0.46
N SER A 208 -10.59 13.96 -0.68
CA SER A 208 -10.81 14.49 -2.04
C SER A 208 -9.52 14.85 -2.77
N LYS A 209 -8.48 15.32 -2.05
CA LYS A 209 -7.16 15.60 -2.64
C LYS A 209 -6.43 14.29 -3.00
N ARG A 210 -6.53 13.28 -2.13
CA ARG A 210 -5.89 11.97 -2.35
C ARG A 210 -6.56 11.24 -3.52
N LEU A 211 -7.90 11.21 -3.56
CA LEU A 211 -8.66 10.66 -4.68
C LEU A 211 -8.31 11.36 -6.00
N ARG A 212 -8.11 12.69 -5.99
CA ARG A 212 -7.68 13.42 -7.19
C ARG A 212 -6.30 12.98 -7.67
N THR A 213 -5.34 12.79 -6.76
CA THR A 213 -4.00 12.27 -7.14
C THR A 213 -4.11 10.88 -7.77
N ILE A 214 -4.93 9.97 -7.18
CA ILE A 214 -5.16 8.63 -7.71
C ILE A 214 -5.84 8.72 -9.08
N GLU A 215 -6.84 9.59 -9.24
CA GLU A 215 -7.52 9.84 -10.52
C GLU A 215 -6.56 10.37 -11.60
N ASP A 216 -5.71 11.34 -11.25
CA ASP A 216 -4.76 11.95 -12.19
C ASP A 216 -3.70 10.93 -12.64
N ALA A 217 -3.30 9.98 -11.78
CA ALA A 217 -2.49 8.83 -12.18
C ALA A 217 -3.22 7.92 -13.17
N GLY A 218 -4.52 7.70 -12.94
CA GLY A 218 -5.37 6.93 -13.84
C GLY A 218 -5.52 7.55 -15.23
N LYS A 219 -5.73 8.86 -15.31
CA LYS A 219 -5.77 9.60 -16.59
C LYS A 219 -4.49 9.43 -17.40
N GLN A 220 -3.36 9.25 -16.74
CA GLN A 220 -2.04 9.07 -17.36
C GLN A 220 -1.64 7.59 -17.52
N LYS A 221 -2.51 6.66 -17.10
CA LYS A 221 -2.27 5.20 -17.16
C LYS A 221 -0.99 4.78 -16.44
N VAL A 222 -0.68 5.42 -15.32
CA VAL A 222 0.46 5.06 -14.47
C VAL A 222 0.01 3.95 -13.51
N PRO A 223 0.71 2.80 -13.46
CA PRO A 223 0.44 1.76 -12.47
C PRO A 223 0.54 2.34 -11.06
N PHE A 224 -0.55 2.27 -10.30
CA PHE A 224 -0.67 3.00 -9.05
C PHE A 224 -1.07 2.08 -7.88
N THR A 225 -0.33 2.20 -6.77
CA THR A 225 -0.62 1.52 -5.51
C THR A 225 -1.40 2.47 -4.59
N THR A 226 -2.48 2.00 -4.02
CA THR A 226 -3.26 2.72 -3.02
C THR A 226 -3.78 1.76 -1.94
N GLY A 227 -4.58 2.23 -1.01
CA GLY A 227 -5.14 1.35 0.03
C GLY A 227 -5.72 2.09 1.20
N LEU A 228 -6.12 1.30 2.20
CA LEU A 228 -6.73 1.75 3.44
C LEU A 228 -5.80 1.50 4.62
N LEU A 229 -5.89 2.41 5.61
CA LEU A 229 -5.40 2.16 6.97
C LEU A 229 -6.61 2.00 7.87
N ILE A 230 -6.83 0.79 8.38
CA ILE A 230 -7.98 0.48 9.24
C ILE A 230 -7.61 0.57 10.72
N GLY A 231 -8.60 0.96 11.55
CA GLY A 231 -8.43 1.10 13.00
C GLY A 231 -8.00 2.51 13.44
N ILE A 232 -8.17 3.52 12.57
CA ILE A 232 -7.82 4.91 12.88
C ILE A 232 -9.04 5.78 13.23
N GLY A 233 -10.19 5.16 13.54
CA GLY A 233 -11.42 5.82 13.94
C GLY A 233 -12.51 5.84 12.85
N GLU A 234 -12.27 5.19 11.74
CA GLU A 234 -13.26 4.95 10.69
C GLU A 234 -14.24 3.83 11.09
N THR A 235 -15.44 3.85 10.52
CA THR A 235 -16.45 2.78 10.66
C THR A 235 -16.25 1.69 9.61
N SER A 236 -16.93 0.56 9.77
CA SER A 236 -16.96 -0.50 8.76
C SER A 236 -17.53 0.00 7.42
N GLU A 237 -18.53 0.87 7.47
CA GLU A 237 -19.12 1.51 6.30
C GLU A 237 -18.13 2.44 5.59
N ASP A 238 -17.33 3.19 6.35
CA ASP A 238 -16.29 4.05 5.78
C ASP A 238 -15.23 3.22 5.04
N ARG A 239 -14.91 2.02 5.53
CA ARG A 239 -14.02 1.07 4.83
C ARG A 239 -14.62 0.65 3.49
N VAL A 240 -15.91 0.31 3.46
CA VAL A 240 -16.63 -0.04 2.22
C VAL A 240 -16.65 1.16 1.26
N ASP A 241 -17.00 2.35 1.72
CA ASP A 241 -17.07 3.54 0.89
C ASP A 241 -15.69 3.92 0.31
N SER A 242 -14.63 3.71 1.09
CA SER A 242 -13.24 3.91 0.63
C SER A 242 -12.85 2.90 -0.45
N LEU A 243 -13.21 1.62 -0.27
CA LEU A 243 -12.97 0.57 -1.29
C LEU A 243 -13.75 0.84 -2.57
N LEU A 244 -15.00 1.30 -2.45
CA LEU A 244 -15.83 1.67 -3.59
C LEU A 244 -15.24 2.86 -4.37
N ALA A 245 -14.73 3.88 -3.67
CA ALA A 245 -14.06 5.01 -4.31
C ALA A 245 -12.83 4.57 -5.11
N ILE A 246 -12.02 3.64 -4.58
CA ILE A 246 -10.87 3.05 -5.29
C ILE A 246 -11.34 2.22 -6.48
N ARG A 247 -12.36 1.36 -6.29
CA ARG A 247 -12.94 0.53 -7.35
C ARG A 247 -13.42 1.38 -8.52
N ASP A 248 -14.17 2.43 -8.24
CA ASP A 248 -14.77 3.29 -9.27
C ASP A 248 -13.69 4.00 -10.10
N LEU A 249 -12.57 4.39 -9.49
CA LEU A 249 -11.41 4.92 -10.20
C LEU A 249 -10.72 3.83 -11.04
N HIS A 250 -10.58 2.61 -10.49
CA HIS A 250 -10.00 1.50 -11.25
C HIS A 250 -10.87 1.11 -12.43
N GLN A 251 -12.18 0.99 -12.25
CA GLN A 251 -13.12 0.67 -13.34
C GLN A 251 -13.08 1.70 -14.47
N ARG A 252 -12.86 2.98 -14.13
CA ARG A 252 -12.79 4.07 -15.13
C ARG A 252 -11.47 4.09 -15.89
N TYR A 253 -10.35 3.82 -15.22
CA TYR A 253 -9.01 4.06 -15.79
C TYR A 253 -8.13 2.80 -15.90
N GLY A 254 -8.43 1.71 -15.19
CA GLY A 254 -7.70 0.46 -15.24
C GLY A 254 -6.27 0.52 -14.67
N HIS A 255 -5.96 1.47 -13.78
CA HIS A 255 -4.60 1.81 -13.39
C HIS A 255 -4.21 1.40 -11.96
N VAL A 256 -5.17 1.09 -11.09
CA VAL A 256 -4.86 0.64 -9.74
C VAL A 256 -4.30 -0.77 -9.81
N GLN A 257 -3.00 -0.87 -9.68
CA GLN A 257 -2.31 -2.17 -9.74
C GLN A 257 -2.42 -2.96 -8.44
N GLU A 258 -2.60 -2.26 -7.31
CA GLU A 258 -2.54 -2.85 -5.98
C GLU A 258 -3.38 -2.05 -4.99
N VAL A 259 -4.17 -2.77 -4.18
CA VAL A 259 -4.87 -2.20 -3.03
C VAL A 259 -4.34 -2.83 -1.75
N ILE A 260 -3.79 -2.00 -0.87
CA ILE A 260 -3.23 -2.40 0.42
C ILE A 260 -4.31 -2.29 1.49
N ILE A 261 -4.54 -3.35 2.25
CA ILE A 261 -5.30 -3.30 3.49
C ILE A 261 -4.29 -3.36 4.64
N GLN A 262 -4.07 -2.21 5.27
CA GLN A 262 -3.12 -2.07 6.37
C GLN A 262 -3.86 -1.83 7.67
N ASN A 263 -3.46 -2.52 8.73
CA ASN A 263 -4.01 -2.31 10.06
C ASN A 263 -3.14 -1.36 10.90
N PHE A 264 -3.80 -0.47 11.63
CA PHE A 264 -3.18 0.36 12.65
C PHE A 264 -2.53 -0.50 13.73
N ARG A 265 -1.35 -0.08 14.19
CA ARG A 265 -0.65 -0.62 15.36
C ARG A 265 -0.31 0.50 16.32
N VAL A 266 -0.66 0.29 17.58
CA VAL A 266 -0.40 1.23 18.66
C VAL A 266 1.11 1.30 18.95
N LYS A 267 1.61 2.49 19.31
CA LYS A 267 2.99 2.75 19.70
C LYS A 267 3.01 3.77 20.85
N PRO A 268 3.92 3.65 21.81
CA PRO A 268 3.96 4.55 22.97
C PRO A 268 4.16 6.03 22.62
N GLU A 269 4.87 6.31 21.51
CA GLU A 269 5.33 7.67 21.16
C GLU A 269 4.39 8.41 20.20
N ILE A 270 3.23 7.82 19.82
CA ILE A 270 2.28 8.47 18.93
C ILE A 270 1.09 9.07 19.69
N PRO A 271 0.40 10.10 19.17
CA PRO A 271 -0.81 10.66 19.79
C PRO A 271 -1.91 9.62 20.06
N MET A 272 -2.02 8.58 19.20
CA MET A 272 -3.01 7.51 19.30
C MET A 272 -2.51 6.29 20.13
N TYR A 273 -1.64 6.51 21.12
CA TYR A 273 -0.97 5.45 21.90
C TYR A 273 -1.94 4.57 22.73
N ASP A 274 -3.14 5.02 23.00
CA ASP A 274 -4.17 4.33 23.77
C ASP A 274 -5.41 3.93 22.94
N TRP A 275 -5.33 4.07 21.62
CA TRP A 275 -6.41 3.67 20.73
C TRP A 275 -6.43 2.15 20.53
N PRO A 276 -7.64 1.55 20.37
CA PRO A 276 -7.74 0.12 20.13
C PRO A 276 -7.18 -0.25 18.75
N GLU A 277 -6.40 -1.31 18.71
CA GLU A 277 -5.99 -1.91 17.43
C GLU A 277 -7.17 -2.67 16.81
N PRO A 278 -7.29 -2.69 15.48
CA PRO A 278 -8.30 -3.52 14.83
C PRO A 278 -8.02 -5.00 15.08
N THR A 279 -9.08 -5.75 15.31
CA THR A 279 -9.01 -7.20 15.52
C THR A 279 -8.63 -7.93 14.23
N GLN A 280 -8.12 -9.16 14.35
CA GLN A 280 -7.86 -10.00 13.17
C GLN A 280 -9.15 -10.26 12.38
N GLY A 281 -10.29 -10.45 13.06
CA GLY A 281 -11.58 -10.61 12.41
C GLY A 281 -11.99 -9.40 11.55
N GLU A 282 -11.75 -8.18 12.03
CA GLU A 282 -11.98 -6.96 11.25
C GLU A 282 -11.06 -6.89 10.02
N MET A 283 -9.79 -7.27 10.18
CA MET A 283 -8.84 -7.33 9.07
C MET A 283 -9.30 -8.34 8.01
N LEU A 284 -9.64 -9.56 8.41
CA LEU A 284 -10.10 -10.62 7.51
C LEU A 284 -11.39 -10.22 6.77
N ARG A 285 -12.40 -9.65 7.47
CA ARG A 285 -13.62 -9.15 6.83
C ARG A 285 -13.34 -8.05 5.81
N THR A 286 -12.46 -7.11 6.16
CA THR A 286 -12.12 -6.00 5.26
C THR A 286 -11.44 -6.51 4.00
N ILE A 287 -10.49 -7.44 4.11
CA ILE A 287 -9.82 -8.06 2.96
C ILE A 287 -10.81 -8.85 2.11
N ALA A 288 -11.66 -9.69 2.74
CA ALA A 288 -12.64 -10.50 2.00
C ALA A 288 -13.63 -9.63 1.23
N VAL A 289 -14.15 -8.56 1.84
CA VAL A 289 -15.03 -7.60 1.16
C VAL A 289 -14.29 -6.86 0.05
N ALA A 290 -13.04 -6.44 0.27
CA ALA A 290 -12.22 -5.82 -0.77
C ALA A 290 -12.04 -6.75 -1.98
N ARG A 291 -11.79 -8.05 -1.76
CA ARG A 291 -11.69 -9.07 -2.81
C ARG A 291 -12.99 -9.19 -3.60
N LEU A 292 -14.12 -9.19 -2.92
CA LEU A 292 -15.43 -9.31 -3.58
C LEU A 292 -15.87 -8.03 -4.31
N LEU A 293 -15.40 -6.87 -3.88
CA LEU A 293 -15.61 -5.59 -4.56
C LEU A 293 -14.72 -5.41 -5.79
N MET A 294 -13.51 -5.96 -5.76
CA MET A 294 -12.48 -5.80 -6.79
C MET A 294 -11.78 -7.16 -7.05
N PRO A 295 -12.50 -8.12 -7.66
CA PRO A 295 -12.00 -9.49 -7.74
C PRO A 295 -10.73 -9.67 -8.59
N GLU A 296 -10.50 -8.80 -9.57
CA GLU A 296 -9.33 -8.82 -10.48
C GLU A 296 -8.12 -8.03 -9.96
N VAL A 297 -8.30 -7.10 -9.00
CA VAL A 297 -7.24 -6.23 -8.50
C VAL A 297 -6.31 -6.99 -7.55
N ASN A 298 -5.01 -6.66 -7.54
CA ASN A 298 -4.11 -7.25 -6.56
C ASN A 298 -4.37 -6.68 -5.17
N LEU A 299 -4.65 -7.56 -4.22
CA LEU A 299 -4.85 -7.21 -2.82
C LEU A 299 -3.63 -7.61 -2.00
N GLN A 300 -3.10 -6.64 -1.28
CA GLN A 300 -1.96 -6.78 -0.40
C GLN A 300 -2.36 -6.59 1.07
N ALA A 301 -1.77 -7.38 1.95
CA ALA A 301 -1.76 -7.09 3.37
C ALA A 301 -0.36 -7.35 3.95
N PRO A 302 0.21 -6.40 4.75
CA PRO A 302 1.55 -6.54 5.30
C PRO A 302 1.64 -7.66 6.34
N PRO A 303 2.55 -8.65 6.19
CA PRO A 303 2.62 -9.79 7.09
C PRO A 303 3.13 -9.42 8.48
N ASN A 304 4.07 -8.46 8.58
CA ASN A 304 4.64 -8.00 9.85
C ASN A 304 3.60 -7.38 10.80
N LEU A 305 2.54 -6.78 10.28
CA LEU A 305 1.50 -6.15 11.08
C LEU A 305 0.42 -7.13 11.58
N SER A 306 0.41 -8.35 11.07
CA SER A 306 -0.58 -9.39 11.41
C SER A 306 0.05 -10.61 12.06
N ALA A 307 1.32 -10.52 12.51
CA ALA A 307 1.97 -11.58 13.27
C ALA A 307 1.21 -11.85 14.61
N PRO A 308 1.21 -13.13 15.12
CA PRO A 308 1.99 -14.24 14.58
C PRO A 308 1.31 -15.04 13.44
N ASN A 309 0.02 -14.87 13.18
CA ASN A 309 -0.78 -15.73 12.28
C ASN A 309 -1.12 -15.00 10.97
N TYR A 310 -0.13 -14.36 10.34
CA TYR A 310 -0.38 -13.60 9.12
C TYR A 310 -0.82 -14.49 7.93
N GLU A 311 -0.55 -15.79 7.95
CA GLU A 311 -1.01 -16.74 6.93
C GLU A 311 -2.55 -16.84 6.81
N ASP A 312 -3.30 -16.45 7.86
CA ASP A 312 -4.75 -16.37 7.81
C ASP A 312 -5.27 -15.31 6.83
N LEU A 313 -4.44 -14.31 6.50
CA LEU A 313 -4.78 -13.31 5.49
C LEU A 313 -4.94 -13.92 4.08
N LEU A 314 -4.27 -15.04 3.81
CA LEU A 314 -4.45 -15.81 2.57
C LEU A 314 -5.86 -16.37 2.45
N ASP A 315 -6.42 -16.80 3.57
CA ASP A 315 -7.79 -17.31 3.65
C ASP A 315 -8.84 -16.20 3.46
N ALA A 316 -8.44 -14.92 3.54
CA ALA A 316 -9.30 -13.79 3.23
C ALA A 316 -9.19 -13.31 1.77
N GLY A 317 -8.29 -13.89 0.97
CA GLY A 317 -8.21 -13.67 -0.47
C GLY A 317 -7.18 -12.63 -0.91
N ILE A 318 -6.13 -12.34 -0.12
CA ILE A 318 -4.98 -11.59 -0.65
C ILE A 318 -4.24 -12.43 -1.69
N ASN A 319 -3.53 -11.77 -2.58
CA ASN A 319 -2.59 -12.41 -3.51
C ASN A 319 -1.19 -11.77 -3.49
N ASP A 320 -0.94 -10.88 -2.51
CA ASP A 320 0.37 -10.22 -2.36
C ASP A 320 0.68 -9.94 -0.88
N TRP A 321 1.93 -10.16 -0.50
CA TRP A 321 2.45 -9.84 0.83
C TRP A 321 3.03 -8.41 0.91
N GLY A 322 3.12 -7.74 -0.23
CA GLY A 322 3.72 -6.42 -0.32
C GLY A 322 5.24 -6.44 -0.26
N GLY A 323 5.77 -5.37 0.29
CA GLY A 323 7.21 -5.18 0.42
C GLY A 323 7.79 -5.90 1.62
N VAL A 324 8.84 -6.68 1.38
CA VAL A 324 9.65 -7.31 2.44
C VAL A 324 11.10 -6.89 2.24
N SER A 325 11.71 -6.32 3.26
CA SER A 325 13.12 -5.94 3.20
C SER A 325 14.01 -6.94 3.94
N PRO A 326 15.14 -7.35 3.33
CA PRO A 326 16.08 -8.23 4.00
C PRO A 326 16.91 -7.51 5.10
N PHE A 327 16.94 -6.16 5.13
CA PHE A 327 17.81 -5.43 6.05
C PHE A 327 17.32 -4.05 6.51
N THR A 328 16.43 -3.38 5.74
CA THR A 328 15.86 -2.11 6.20
C THR A 328 14.61 -2.36 7.05
N PRO A 329 14.42 -1.63 8.16
CA PRO A 329 13.21 -1.77 8.97
C PRO A 329 11.96 -1.24 8.26
N ASP A 330 10.81 -1.58 8.80
CA ASP A 330 9.59 -0.81 8.55
C ASP A 330 9.70 0.51 9.35
N PHE A 331 9.93 1.63 8.67
CA PHE A 331 10.10 2.92 9.33
C PHE A 331 8.82 3.46 10.00
N ILE A 332 7.67 2.93 9.63
CA ILE A 332 6.37 3.30 10.23
C ILE A 332 6.04 2.40 11.43
N ASN A 333 6.49 1.13 11.39
CA ASN A 333 6.26 0.15 12.46
C ASN A 333 7.57 -0.57 12.80
N PRO A 334 8.58 0.14 13.33
CA PRO A 334 9.91 -0.42 13.57
C PRO A 334 9.92 -1.54 14.61
N GLU A 335 8.90 -1.60 15.47
CA GLU A 335 8.70 -2.68 16.45
C GLU A 335 8.14 -3.97 15.84
N ARG A 336 7.79 -3.96 14.54
CA ARG A 336 7.25 -5.10 13.79
C ARG A 336 8.18 -5.48 12.66
N PRO A 337 9.20 -6.32 12.92
CA PRO A 337 10.17 -6.71 11.90
C PRO A 337 9.52 -7.52 10.78
N TRP A 338 10.07 -7.40 9.59
CA TRP A 338 9.68 -8.23 8.45
C TRP A 338 9.93 -9.71 8.74
N PRO A 339 9.04 -10.64 8.32
CA PRO A 339 9.34 -12.06 8.37
C PRO A 339 10.54 -12.39 7.48
N HIS A 340 11.33 -13.39 7.87
CA HIS A 340 12.35 -13.94 6.99
C HIS A 340 11.69 -14.54 5.73
N LEU A 341 12.34 -14.41 4.57
CA LEU A 341 11.76 -14.88 3.31
C LEU A 341 11.48 -16.39 3.31
N ASP A 342 12.36 -17.18 3.94
CA ASP A 342 12.14 -18.64 4.07
C ASP A 342 10.90 -18.96 4.92
N GLU A 343 10.63 -18.16 5.95
CA GLU A 343 9.41 -18.30 6.75
C GLU A 343 8.18 -17.89 5.95
N LEU A 344 8.25 -16.77 5.25
CA LEU A 344 7.17 -16.28 4.38
C LEU A 344 6.83 -17.34 3.31
N GLN A 345 7.86 -17.93 2.70
CA GLN A 345 7.70 -19.01 1.71
C GLN A 345 7.02 -20.22 2.33
N ARG A 346 7.56 -20.75 3.42
CA ARG A 346 7.03 -21.93 4.10
C ARG A 346 5.56 -21.75 4.53
N ARG A 347 5.18 -20.59 5.08
CA ARG A 347 3.80 -20.30 5.47
C ARG A 347 2.87 -20.14 4.27
N THR A 348 3.33 -19.56 3.18
CA THR A 348 2.57 -19.48 1.92
C THR A 348 2.35 -20.87 1.34
N GLU A 349 3.40 -21.70 1.28
CA GLU A 349 3.34 -23.07 0.76
C GLU A 349 2.49 -24.00 1.64
N SER A 350 2.41 -23.75 2.95
CA SER A 350 1.54 -24.54 3.85
C SER A 350 0.05 -24.40 3.53
N LYS A 351 -0.33 -23.34 2.81
CA LYS A 351 -1.68 -23.13 2.27
C LYS A 351 -1.86 -23.66 0.84
N GLY A 352 -0.87 -24.41 0.30
CA GLY A 352 -0.91 -24.94 -1.06
C GLY A 352 -0.66 -23.89 -2.16
N LEU A 353 -0.08 -22.75 -1.81
CA LEU A 353 0.15 -21.62 -2.71
C LEU A 353 1.64 -21.47 -3.03
N ILE A 354 1.96 -20.84 -4.17
CA ILE A 354 3.33 -20.63 -4.62
C ILE A 354 3.73 -19.19 -4.35
N LEU A 355 4.84 -18.98 -3.61
CA LEU A 355 5.40 -17.64 -3.40
C LEU A 355 6.29 -17.23 -4.57
N ARG A 356 6.07 -16.04 -5.14
CA ARG A 356 6.88 -15.46 -6.21
C ARG A 356 7.29 -14.02 -5.93
N GLN A 357 8.55 -13.71 -6.21
CA GLN A 357 9.01 -12.31 -6.18
C GLN A 357 8.50 -11.57 -7.42
N ARG A 358 7.85 -10.42 -7.23
CA ARG A 358 7.45 -9.51 -8.29
C ARG A 358 8.38 -8.29 -8.38
N LEU A 359 8.27 -7.57 -9.48
CA LEU A 359 8.80 -6.22 -9.63
C LEU A 359 7.90 -5.20 -8.90
N PRO A 360 8.30 -3.91 -8.74
CA PRO A 360 7.41 -2.85 -8.23
C PRO A 360 6.18 -2.60 -9.11
N VAL A 361 6.17 -3.12 -10.32
CA VAL A 361 5.04 -3.16 -11.24
C VAL A 361 4.58 -4.59 -11.44
N TYR A 362 3.26 -4.84 -11.39
CA TYR A 362 2.70 -6.18 -11.58
C TYR A 362 2.74 -6.60 -13.05
N PRO A 363 2.77 -7.93 -13.34
CA PRO A 363 2.91 -8.45 -14.70
C PRO A 363 1.93 -7.85 -15.71
N GLU A 364 0.67 -7.71 -15.35
CA GLU A 364 -0.38 -7.18 -16.21
C GLU A 364 -0.22 -5.68 -16.55
N PHE A 365 0.58 -4.96 -15.78
CA PHE A 365 0.86 -3.54 -15.97
C PHE A 365 2.19 -3.26 -16.69
N LEU A 366 3.04 -4.27 -16.88
CA LEU A 366 4.33 -4.07 -17.57
C LEU A 366 4.18 -3.41 -18.96
N PRO A 367 3.20 -3.77 -19.81
CA PRO A 367 3.05 -3.14 -21.11
C PRO A 367 2.85 -1.62 -21.06
N ALA A 368 2.18 -1.10 -20.01
CA ALA A 368 1.98 0.34 -19.84
C ALA A 368 3.29 1.08 -19.59
N VAL A 369 4.26 0.43 -18.96
CA VAL A 369 5.59 0.99 -18.66
C VAL A 369 6.54 0.83 -19.84
N THR A 370 6.61 -0.37 -20.41
CA THR A 370 7.59 -0.73 -21.44
C THR A 370 7.21 -0.26 -22.85
N SER A 371 5.99 0.21 -23.06
CA SER A 371 5.58 0.83 -24.33
C SER A 371 6.31 2.14 -24.65
N ARG A 372 6.95 2.76 -23.67
CA ARG A 372 7.75 3.99 -23.83
C ARG A 372 9.23 3.61 -23.83
N PRO A 373 9.94 3.67 -24.99
CA PRO A 373 11.36 3.32 -25.05
C PRO A 373 12.19 4.26 -24.17
N GLY A 374 13.22 3.71 -23.52
CA GLY A 374 14.16 4.46 -22.68
C GLY A 374 14.73 3.60 -21.56
N LEU A 375 15.61 4.19 -20.75
CA LEU A 375 16.32 3.49 -19.68
C LEU A 375 15.39 2.73 -18.72
N LEU A 376 14.24 3.31 -18.36
CA LEU A 376 13.26 2.65 -17.49
C LEU A 376 12.72 1.36 -18.13
N ALA A 377 12.30 1.40 -19.39
CA ALA A 377 11.81 0.22 -20.10
C ALA A 377 12.88 -0.87 -20.20
N ASP A 378 14.12 -0.48 -20.52
CA ASP A 378 15.26 -1.40 -20.62
C ASP A 378 15.55 -2.07 -19.27
N ARG A 379 15.51 -1.32 -18.16
CA ARG A 379 15.69 -1.82 -16.81
C ARG A 379 14.56 -2.79 -16.41
N VAL A 380 13.30 -2.44 -16.72
CA VAL A 380 12.15 -3.32 -16.45
C VAL A 380 12.27 -4.63 -17.23
N HIS A 381 12.61 -4.58 -18.52
CA HIS A 381 12.83 -5.78 -19.35
C HIS A 381 13.98 -6.65 -18.82
N ALA A 382 15.09 -6.03 -18.42
CA ALA A 382 16.23 -6.75 -17.85
C ALA A 382 15.88 -7.46 -16.52
N ALA A 383 15.05 -6.81 -15.69
CA ALA A 383 14.64 -7.34 -14.39
C ALA A 383 13.52 -8.39 -14.46
N ALA A 384 12.73 -8.43 -15.55
CA ALA A 384 11.61 -9.36 -15.72
C ALA A 384 12.05 -10.71 -16.28
N ASP A 385 11.44 -11.79 -15.77
CA ASP A 385 11.51 -13.12 -16.40
C ASP A 385 10.48 -13.28 -17.53
N SER A 386 10.41 -14.47 -18.15
CA SER A 386 9.45 -14.75 -19.24
C SER A 386 7.97 -14.71 -18.82
N GLN A 387 7.68 -14.72 -17.53
CA GLN A 387 6.34 -14.62 -16.95
C GLN A 387 6.09 -13.23 -16.33
N CYS A 388 6.98 -12.27 -16.60
CA CYS A 388 6.91 -10.89 -16.10
C CYS A 388 7.04 -10.74 -14.57
N TYR A 389 7.55 -11.75 -13.87
CA TYR A 389 7.96 -11.65 -12.47
C TYR A 389 9.44 -11.24 -12.37
N ALA A 390 9.89 -10.97 -11.14
CA ALA A 390 11.31 -10.67 -10.93
C ALA A 390 12.18 -11.86 -11.34
N ARG A 391 13.20 -11.61 -12.15
CA ARG A 391 14.19 -12.60 -12.55
C ARG A 391 14.95 -13.07 -11.30
N ARG A 392 15.03 -14.37 -11.07
CA ARG A 392 15.89 -14.89 -10.01
C ARG A 392 17.34 -14.55 -10.33
N THR A 393 18.01 -13.82 -9.45
CA THR A 393 19.47 -13.74 -9.46
C THR A 393 20.02 -15.07 -8.96
N ALA A 394 20.94 -15.64 -9.74
CA ALA A 394 21.61 -16.90 -9.39
C ALA A 394 22.41 -16.77 -8.10
#